data_a1c4822f87fb3a392aaa9d8cbaf0a80b
#
_entry.id   a1c4822f87fb3a392aaa9d8cbaf0a80b
#
_cell.length_a   1.000
_cell.length_b   1.000
_cell.length_c   1.000
_cell.angle_alpha   90.00
_cell.angle_beta   90.00
_cell.angle_gamma   90.00
#
_symmetry.space_group_name_H-M   'P 1'
#
loop_
_entity.id
_entity.type
_entity.pdbx_description
1 polymer ?
#
loop_
_entity_poly.entity_id
_entity_poly.type
_entity_poly.pdbx_seq_one_letter_code
_entity_poly.pdbx_strand_id
1 'polypeptide(L)'
;MKFVLNISKVFDELLLQEDTDQDKKITKDDTGPKCFLLVDENTKAEEEIIGTYQLSNLLQELAQLKETNSGMGEVDLSRIQENPVHRISRKIKDDYWDELTRTIDKKGLTQIIEDEKTSSDVATLYVSAKDKQGVAYFKALESEIPNFKVEILPENYSAEYVETLNQRPGILALALEQKIYSLQGVPFIVPGGRFNEMYGWDSYFIGVGLLIDNKTEKAVAIAENFKYQIIYYGKILNANRSYYLTRTQPPLYSSLIVAIAKKEMPSLNWLRSHLETIILEYSTVWMVQGNRLTPTGLNRYKADGIGMPFEVESGHFDDILEPYAQKHNLPIREFEKQYLQRAIIDTNLDDYFVHDRSMRESGHDTTNRLIDRCANLNSVDVNSFLYKYEKDIAYLIKTYFSNTFTNDNVAYTSEDWEQKAIFRKNKINELCWNEQAGMYFDYDFANQKQFPFEAATTFFPLWAGICDTNQAEKLIEIALPQFVKTGGITGSTKSSTIQHAVNTPQRQWDYPFGWAPHQILLWEGLIKYNFADKAQEMVYRWLWLITRNAVDYNGTIPEKFDLEISSHKVFAEYGNVGTEFDYIAKEGFGWVNASYQYGLQILNEELKIKLAKLISPDTLF
;
A
#
# COMPACT_ATOMS: atom_id res chain seq x y z
N MET A 1 9.91 9.93 35.51
CA MET A 1 9.22 9.65 36.81
C MET A 1 8.09 8.68 36.51
N LYS A 2 7.88 7.71 37.41
CA LYS A 2 6.83 6.72 37.26
C LYS A 2 5.74 6.92 38.30
N PHE A 3 4.49 6.77 37.89
CA PHE A 3 3.30 6.88 38.72
C PHE A 3 2.59 5.56 38.82
N VAL A 4 2.30 5.11 40.04
CA VAL A 4 1.46 3.93 40.28
C VAL A 4 0.01 4.39 40.36
N LEU A 5 -0.82 3.89 39.45
CA LEU A 5 -2.20 4.34 39.26
C LEU A 5 -3.18 3.15 39.28
N ASN A 6 -4.42 3.40 39.69
CA ASN A 6 -5.51 2.51 39.40
C ASN A 6 -5.92 2.70 37.93
N ILE A 7 -5.46 1.80 37.05
CA ILE A 7 -5.52 1.97 35.60
C ILE A 7 -6.97 2.16 35.11
N SER A 8 -7.90 1.29 35.48
CA SER A 8 -9.29 1.40 35.04
C SER A 8 -9.94 2.70 35.52
N LYS A 9 -9.73 3.07 36.79
CA LYS A 9 -10.31 4.28 37.37
C LYS A 9 -9.81 5.53 36.62
N VAL A 10 -8.49 5.67 36.48
CA VAL A 10 -7.88 6.86 35.85
C VAL A 10 -8.25 6.92 34.36
N PHE A 11 -8.31 5.78 33.66
CA PHE A 11 -8.75 5.70 32.29
C PHE A 11 -10.20 6.21 32.12
N ASP A 12 -11.12 5.73 32.95
CA ASP A 12 -12.54 6.10 32.85
C ASP A 12 -12.77 7.59 33.25
N GLU A 13 -12.05 8.08 34.26
CA GLU A 13 -12.08 9.50 34.69
C GLU A 13 -11.54 10.43 33.61
N LEU A 14 -10.43 10.03 32.92
CA LEU A 14 -9.83 10.81 31.84
C LEU A 14 -10.77 10.89 30.63
N LEU A 15 -11.38 9.77 30.21
CA LEU A 15 -12.37 9.78 29.13
C LEU A 15 -13.60 10.63 29.50
N LEU A 16 -14.16 10.46 30.69
CA LEU A 16 -15.33 11.22 31.13
C LEU A 16 -15.07 12.75 31.08
N GLN A 17 -13.84 13.17 31.36
CA GLN A 17 -13.46 14.57 31.38
C GLN A 17 -13.15 15.16 30.02
N GLU A 18 -12.45 14.41 29.15
CA GLU A 18 -11.82 14.95 27.95
C GLU A 18 -12.46 14.51 26.63
N ASP A 19 -13.04 13.29 26.57
CA ASP A 19 -13.71 12.76 25.38
C ASP A 19 -15.15 13.31 25.33
N THR A 20 -15.31 14.45 24.68
CA THR A 20 -16.58 15.19 24.68
C THR A 20 -17.53 14.79 23.56
N ASP A 21 -17.05 14.14 22.52
CA ASP A 21 -17.85 13.61 21.41
C ASP A 21 -18.14 12.11 21.54
N GLN A 22 -17.59 11.45 22.56
CA GLN A 22 -17.78 10.06 22.94
C GLN A 22 -17.27 9.04 21.87
N ASP A 23 -16.25 9.43 21.13
CA ASP A 23 -15.58 8.57 20.15
C ASP A 23 -14.46 7.70 20.76
N LYS A 24 -14.28 7.80 22.11
CA LYS A 24 -13.27 7.08 22.90
C LYS A 24 -11.83 7.50 22.61
N LYS A 25 -11.63 8.69 22.11
CA LYS A 25 -10.33 9.30 21.84
C LYS A 25 -10.23 10.68 22.53
N ILE A 26 -9.02 11.22 22.59
CA ILE A 26 -8.79 12.59 22.98
C ILE A 26 -8.12 13.30 21.81
N THR A 27 -8.85 14.17 21.16
CA THR A 27 -8.44 14.88 19.96
C THR A 27 -8.50 16.41 20.16
N LYS A 28 -8.02 17.17 19.18
CA LYS A 28 -8.16 18.63 19.20
C LYS A 28 -9.62 19.09 19.05
N ASP A 29 -10.50 18.25 18.52
CA ASP A 29 -11.90 18.57 18.29
C ASP A 29 -12.72 18.48 19.60
N ASP A 30 -12.21 17.79 20.62
CA ASP A 30 -12.79 17.75 21.95
C ASP A 30 -12.68 19.10 22.66
N THR A 31 -13.71 19.43 23.46
CA THR A 31 -13.84 20.70 24.20
C THR A 31 -13.59 20.58 25.71
N GLY A 32 -13.04 19.44 26.14
CA GLY A 32 -12.66 19.23 27.56
C GLY A 32 -11.63 20.24 28.08
N PRO A 33 -11.34 20.24 29.39
CA PRO A 33 -10.44 21.21 30.05
C PRO A 33 -9.02 21.23 29.50
N LYS A 34 -8.60 20.17 28.81
CA LYS A 34 -7.22 19.95 28.32
C LYS A 34 -6.16 19.93 29.42
N CYS A 35 -6.56 19.46 30.59
CA CYS A 35 -5.72 19.35 31.76
C CYS A 35 -6.23 18.25 32.68
N PHE A 36 -5.37 17.33 33.10
CA PHE A 36 -5.72 16.21 33.98
C PHE A 36 -4.67 16.02 35.07
N LEU A 37 -5.11 15.91 36.33
CA LEU A 37 -4.22 15.73 37.48
C LEU A 37 -3.99 14.24 37.74
N LEU A 38 -2.75 13.79 37.56
CA LEU A 38 -2.31 12.46 38.01
C LEU A 38 -1.90 12.49 39.46
N VAL A 39 -2.36 11.53 40.24
CA VAL A 39 -1.98 11.36 41.66
C VAL A 39 -1.43 9.94 41.83
N ASP A 40 -0.16 9.83 42.24
CA ASP A 40 0.45 8.54 42.56
C ASP A 40 -0.21 7.92 43.80
N GLU A 41 -0.70 6.68 43.67
CA GLU A 41 -1.43 6.01 44.74
C GLU A 41 -0.57 5.71 45.97
N ASN A 42 0.73 5.48 45.80
CA ASN A 42 1.66 5.13 46.85
C ASN A 42 2.25 6.36 47.54
N THR A 43 2.77 7.29 46.74
CA THR A 43 3.54 8.45 47.26
C THR A 43 2.70 9.71 47.45
N LYS A 44 1.50 9.75 46.85
CA LYS A 44 0.64 10.94 46.77
C LYS A 44 1.28 12.13 46.03
N ALA A 45 2.32 11.85 45.23
CA ALA A 45 2.87 12.86 44.32
C ALA A 45 1.83 13.22 43.25
N GLU A 46 1.80 14.48 42.89
CA GLU A 46 0.88 15.05 41.90
C GLU A 46 1.63 15.54 40.69
N GLU A 47 1.06 15.32 39.50
CA GLU A 47 1.56 15.86 38.23
C GLU A 47 0.39 16.27 37.34
N GLU A 48 0.45 17.46 36.79
CA GLU A 48 -0.57 17.99 35.91
C GLU A 48 -0.21 17.69 34.43
N ILE A 49 -1.03 16.92 33.73
CA ILE A 49 -0.87 16.60 32.32
C ILE A 49 -1.68 17.61 31.49
N ILE A 50 -1.00 18.38 30.63
CA ILE A 50 -1.59 19.52 29.94
C ILE A 50 -1.54 19.34 28.40
N GLY A 51 -2.66 19.65 27.76
CA GLY A 51 -2.81 19.72 26.30
C GLY A 51 -3.17 18.41 25.66
N THR A 52 -3.84 18.51 24.52
CA THR A 52 -4.41 17.37 23.76
C THR A 52 -3.40 16.25 23.54
N TYR A 53 -2.17 16.59 23.14
CA TYR A 53 -1.14 15.59 22.82
C TYR A 53 -0.75 14.73 24.03
N GLN A 54 -0.49 15.36 25.18
CA GLN A 54 -0.08 14.61 26.38
C GLN A 54 -1.24 13.81 26.97
N LEU A 55 -2.46 14.35 26.96
CA LEU A 55 -3.67 13.65 27.39
C LEU A 55 -3.99 12.43 26.49
N SER A 56 -3.84 12.61 25.21
CA SER A 56 -3.95 11.51 24.23
C SER A 56 -2.89 10.43 24.48
N ASN A 57 -1.64 10.81 24.75
CA ASN A 57 -0.58 9.86 25.10
C ASN A 57 -0.89 9.12 26.41
N LEU A 58 -1.38 9.83 27.43
CA LEU A 58 -1.80 9.23 28.68
C LEU A 58 -2.92 8.19 28.44
N LEU A 59 -3.95 8.55 27.66
CA LEU A 59 -5.03 7.65 27.31
C LEU A 59 -4.51 6.37 26.65
N GLN A 60 -3.58 6.51 25.69
CA GLN A 60 -2.98 5.36 25.00
C GLN A 60 -2.17 4.46 25.93
N GLU A 61 -1.35 5.02 26.84
CA GLU A 61 -0.58 4.24 27.81
C GLU A 61 -1.52 3.50 28.79
N LEU A 62 -2.57 4.18 29.29
CA LEU A 62 -3.57 3.55 30.17
C LEU A 62 -4.34 2.44 29.47
N ALA A 63 -4.75 2.64 28.21
CA ALA A 63 -5.48 1.63 27.44
C ALA A 63 -4.62 0.39 27.20
N GLN A 64 -3.34 0.54 26.85
CA GLN A 64 -2.41 -0.58 26.69
C GLN A 64 -2.21 -1.36 28.00
N LEU A 65 -2.10 -0.67 29.13
CA LEU A 65 -2.02 -1.33 30.43
C LEU A 65 -3.32 -2.04 30.79
N LYS A 66 -4.48 -1.45 30.48
CA LYS A 66 -5.81 -2.02 30.78
C LYS A 66 -6.05 -3.37 30.08
N GLU A 67 -5.46 -3.60 28.90
CA GLU A 67 -5.53 -4.90 28.22
C GLU A 67 -4.84 -6.03 28.99
N THR A 68 -3.77 -5.73 29.70
CA THR A 68 -2.99 -6.72 30.44
C THR A 68 -3.31 -6.75 31.92
N ASN A 69 -3.71 -5.60 32.51
CA ASN A 69 -4.00 -5.45 33.93
C ASN A 69 -4.92 -4.25 34.17
N SER A 70 -6.16 -4.50 34.55
CA SER A 70 -7.12 -3.44 34.86
C SER A 70 -7.01 -2.88 36.30
N GLY A 71 -6.14 -3.42 37.15
CA GLY A 71 -5.91 -3.00 38.52
C GLY A 71 -4.86 -1.88 38.67
N MET A 72 -3.92 -2.09 39.59
CA MET A 72 -2.80 -1.16 39.79
C MET A 72 -1.74 -1.36 38.74
N GLY A 73 -1.29 -0.27 38.12
CA GLY A 73 -0.25 -0.29 37.08
C GLY A 73 0.67 0.92 37.16
N GLU A 74 1.82 0.84 36.51
CA GLU A 74 2.84 1.90 36.51
C GLU A 74 2.84 2.61 35.14
N VAL A 75 2.67 3.93 35.17
CA VAL A 75 2.76 4.80 33.98
C VAL A 75 4.02 5.67 34.07
N ASP A 76 4.80 5.71 33.00
CA ASP A 76 6.00 6.53 32.93
C ASP A 76 5.72 7.88 32.24
N LEU A 77 5.91 8.99 32.98
CA LEU A 77 5.73 10.34 32.46
C LEU A 77 6.58 10.63 31.23
N SER A 78 7.74 10.02 31.10
CA SER A 78 8.59 10.20 29.93
C SER A 78 7.92 9.71 28.63
N ARG A 79 6.97 8.76 28.74
CA ARG A 79 6.17 8.27 27.61
C ARG A 79 5.04 9.25 27.26
N ILE A 80 4.45 9.89 28.27
CA ILE A 80 3.39 10.89 28.08
C ILE A 80 3.96 12.15 27.45
N GLN A 81 5.11 12.62 27.93
CA GLN A 81 5.80 13.84 27.50
C GLN A 81 6.80 13.63 26.37
N GLU A 82 6.83 12.43 25.77
CA GLU A 82 7.75 12.07 24.69
C GLU A 82 7.61 13.03 23.49
N ASN A 83 8.75 13.42 22.91
CA ASN A 83 8.76 14.21 21.68
C ASN A 83 7.95 13.50 20.58
N PRO A 84 7.02 14.18 19.85
CA PRO A 84 6.12 13.54 18.91
C PRO A 84 6.86 12.75 17.80
N VAL A 85 7.97 13.27 17.29
CA VAL A 85 8.75 12.58 16.26
C VAL A 85 9.34 11.27 16.80
N HIS A 86 9.88 11.32 18.01
CA HIS A 86 10.44 10.12 18.66
C HIS A 86 9.35 9.11 18.99
N ARG A 87 8.20 9.57 19.53
CA ARG A 87 7.08 8.69 19.88
C ARG A 87 6.53 7.96 18.65
N ILE A 88 6.27 8.67 17.56
CA ILE A 88 5.76 8.07 16.33
C ILE A 88 6.75 7.04 15.79
N SER A 89 8.03 7.42 15.64
CA SER A 89 9.07 6.50 15.13
C SER A 89 9.22 5.26 16.01
N ARG A 90 9.23 5.42 17.34
CA ARG A 90 9.30 4.30 18.28
C ARG A 90 8.09 3.38 18.17
N LYS A 91 6.87 3.93 18.18
CA LYS A 91 5.65 3.12 18.05
C LYS A 91 5.60 2.36 16.74
N ILE A 92 6.00 2.95 15.63
CA ILE A 92 6.12 2.25 14.35
C ILE A 92 7.07 1.07 14.49
N LYS A 93 8.27 1.31 15.01
CA LYS A 93 9.33 0.31 15.11
C LYS A 93 9.03 -0.80 16.12
N ASP A 94 8.53 -0.44 17.30
CA ASP A 94 8.41 -1.37 18.43
C ASP A 94 7.04 -2.06 18.46
N ASP A 95 5.96 -1.38 18.00
CA ASP A 95 4.59 -1.86 18.14
C ASP A 95 3.93 -2.13 16.77
N TYR A 96 3.86 -1.13 15.86
CA TYR A 96 2.95 -1.17 14.71
C TYR A 96 3.28 -2.25 13.69
N TRP A 97 4.57 -2.54 13.44
CA TRP A 97 4.92 -3.64 12.55
C TRP A 97 4.46 -5.00 13.05
N ASP A 98 4.43 -5.19 14.35
CA ASP A 98 3.98 -6.45 14.97
C ASP A 98 2.45 -6.55 14.95
N GLU A 99 1.75 -5.46 15.23
CA GLU A 99 0.28 -5.38 15.16
C GLU A 99 -0.26 -5.60 13.73
N LEU A 100 0.48 -5.18 12.71
CA LEU A 100 0.14 -5.41 11.30
C LEU A 100 0.59 -6.78 10.76
N THR A 101 1.27 -7.60 11.58
CA THR A 101 1.75 -8.92 11.15
C THR A 101 0.64 -9.96 11.21
N ARG A 102 0.49 -10.75 10.13
CA ARG A 102 -0.45 -11.87 10.03
C ARG A 102 0.27 -13.12 9.53
N THR A 103 -0.33 -14.28 9.74
CA THR A 103 0.09 -15.58 9.17
C THR A 103 -1.12 -16.33 8.63
N ILE A 104 -0.91 -17.18 7.61
CA ILE A 104 -1.91 -18.14 7.18
C ILE A 104 -1.51 -19.51 7.73
N ASP A 105 -1.81 -19.71 9.00
CA ASP A 105 -1.66 -20.96 9.75
C ASP A 105 -2.80 -21.09 10.76
N LYS A 106 -2.76 -22.10 11.62
CA LYS A 106 -3.83 -22.34 12.62
C LYS A 106 -4.14 -21.08 13.44
N LYS A 107 -3.10 -20.41 13.95
CA LYS A 107 -3.26 -19.20 14.80
C LYS A 107 -3.84 -18.04 14.00
N GLY A 108 -3.24 -17.74 12.86
CA GLY A 108 -3.67 -16.60 12.03
C GLY A 108 -5.06 -16.81 11.44
N LEU A 109 -5.40 -18.05 11.00
CA LEU A 109 -6.73 -18.37 10.49
C LEU A 109 -7.82 -18.21 11.56
N THR A 110 -7.56 -18.59 12.81
CA THR A 110 -8.51 -18.36 13.90
C THR A 110 -8.81 -16.86 14.06
N GLN A 111 -7.79 -16.02 14.04
CA GLN A 111 -7.96 -14.55 14.11
C GLN A 111 -8.73 -13.99 12.91
N ILE A 112 -8.46 -14.47 11.69
CA ILE A 112 -9.13 -14.01 10.46
C ILE A 112 -10.60 -14.44 10.44
N ILE A 113 -10.93 -15.61 10.98
CA ILE A 113 -12.30 -16.14 11.02
C ILE A 113 -13.16 -15.38 12.04
N GLU A 114 -12.58 -14.95 13.15
CA GLU A 114 -13.24 -14.16 14.18
C GLU A 114 -13.50 -12.71 13.76
N ASP A 115 -12.94 -12.27 12.61
CA ASP A 115 -13.17 -10.92 12.08
C ASP A 115 -14.62 -10.77 11.59
N GLU A 116 -15.34 -9.80 12.16
CA GLU A 116 -16.74 -9.46 11.83
C GLU A 116 -17.00 -9.17 10.34
N LYS A 117 -15.94 -8.88 9.56
CA LYS A 117 -16.02 -8.67 8.11
C LYS A 117 -16.19 -9.95 7.29
N THR A 118 -16.07 -11.11 7.90
CA THR A 118 -16.31 -12.38 7.24
C THR A 118 -17.82 -12.57 7.12
N SER A 119 -18.39 -12.15 6.00
CA SER A 119 -19.86 -12.13 5.75
C SER A 119 -20.49 -13.52 5.57
N SER A 120 -19.74 -14.60 5.73
CA SER A 120 -20.22 -15.98 5.59
C SER A 120 -20.09 -16.75 6.89
N ASP A 121 -21.09 -17.60 7.18
CA ASP A 121 -21.05 -18.51 8.34
C ASP A 121 -19.87 -19.50 8.30
N VAL A 122 -19.20 -19.64 7.15
CA VAL A 122 -18.06 -20.54 6.93
C VAL A 122 -16.94 -19.79 6.18
N ALA A 123 -15.80 -19.63 6.82
CA ALA A 123 -14.61 -19.07 6.21
C ALA A 123 -13.96 -20.07 5.24
N THR A 124 -13.65 -19.62 4.03
CA THR A 124 -13.04 -20.47 3.00
C THR A 124 -11.59 -20.08 2.75
N LEU A 125 -10.68 -21.05 2.81
CA LEU A 125 -9.29 -20.94 2.35
C LEU A 125 -9.13 -21.70 1.05
N TYR A 126 -8.57 -21.04 0.05
CA TYR A 126 -8.22 -21.64 -1.25
C TYR A 126 -6.73 -21.97 -1.31
N VAL A 127 -6.40 -23.20 -1.70
CA VAL A 127 -5.02 -23.69 -1.82
C VAL A 127 -4.81 -24.20 -3.24
N SER A 128 -3.68 -23.88 -3.89
CA SER A 128 -3.34 -24.41 -5.21
C SER A 128 -3.13 -25.94 -5.18
N ALA A 129 -3.71 -26.66 -6.12
CA ALA A 129 -3.46 -28.11 -6.29
C ALA A 129 -1.98 -28.45 -6.51
N LYS A 130 -1.18 -27.47 -6.97
CA LYS A 130 0.29 -27.62 -7.14
C LYS A 130 1.02 -27.67 -5.80
N ASP A 131 0.49 -27.03 -4.75
CA ASP A 131 1.08 -27.02 -3.40
C ASP A 131 0.63 -28.24 -2.60
N LYS A 132 1.27 -29.39 -2.81
CA LYS A 132 0.92 -30.65 -2.11
C LYS A 132 1.11 -30.54 -0.60
N GLN A 133 2.12 -29.82 -0.13
CA GLN A 133 2.40 -29.64 1.28
C GLN A 133 1.33 -28.73 1.94
N GLY A 134 1.00 -27.62 1.32
CA GLY A 134 -0.06 -26.72 1.78
C GLY A 134 -1.42 -27.41 1.79
N VAL A 135 -1.77 -28.15 0.73
CA VAL A 135 -3.02 -28.93 0.69
C VAL A 135 -3.11 -29.89 1.88
N ALA A 136 -2.04 -30.66 2.17
CA ALA A 136 -2.04 -31.60 3.28
C ALA A 136 -2.18 -30.88 4.64
N TYR A 137 -1.43 -29.79 4.83
CA TYR A 137 -1.45 -28.99 6.06
C TYR A 137 -2.82 -28.37 6.32
N PHE A 138 -3.33 -27.60 5.35
CA PHE A 138 -4.58 -26.88 5.55
C PHE A 138 -5.80 -27.78 5.62
N LYS A 139 -5.82 -28.91 4.88
CA LYS A 139 -6.88 -29.90 5.00
C LYS A 139 -6.95 -30.54 6.40
N ALA A 140 -5.82 -30.72 7.06
CA ALA A 140 -5.82 -31.20 8.44
C ALA A 140 -6.49 -30.20 9.40
N LEU A 141 -6.35 -28.89 9.16
CA LEU A 141 -6.94 -27.84 9.99
C LEU A 141 -8.47 -27.76 9.90
N GLU A 142 -9.12 -28.27 8.85
CA GLU A 142 -10.59 -28.31 8.76
C GLU A 142 -11.24 -29.05 9.95
N SER A 143 -10.56 -30.04 10.51
CA SER A 143 -11.05 -30.77 11.69
C SER A 143 -10.75 -30.07 13.01
N GLU A 144 -9.89 -29.06 13.01
CA GLU A 144 -9.39 -28.39 14.22
C GLU A 144 -9.97 -26.99 14.41
N ILE A 145 -10.44 -26.35 13.33
CA ILE A 145 -10.98 -24.98 13.34
C ILE A 145 -12.47 -25.03 12.99
N PRO A 146 -13.36 -24.59 13.89
CA PRO A 146 -14.79 -24.51 13.61
C PRO A 146 -15.10 -23.54 12.47
N ASN A 147 -16.14 -23.82 11.68
CA ASN A 147 -16.61 -22.97 10.60
C ASN A 147 -15.55 -22.62 9.55
N PHE A 148 -14.61 -23.52 9.31
CA PHE A 148 -13.52 -23.36 8.38
C PHE A 148 -13.54 -24.46 7.30
N LYS A 149 -13.34 -24.08 6.05
CA LYS A 149 -13.31 -24.97 4.90
C LYS A 149 -12.11 -24.68 4.01
N VAL A 150 -11.49 -25.73 3.49
CA VAL A 150 -10.40 -25.65 2.51
C VAL A 150 -10.89 -26.14 1.15
N GLU A 151 -10.79 -25.28 0.14
CA GLU A 151 -11.07 -25.58 -1.26
C GLU A 151 -9.75 -25.65 -2.04
N ILE A 152 -9.65 -26.66 -2.92
CA ILE A 152 -8.45 -26.85 -3.73
C ILE A 152 -8.67 -26.23 -5.10
N LEU A 153 -7.87 -25.22 -5.44
CA LEU A 153 -7.87 -24.63 -6.78
C LEU A 153 -7.28 -25.61 -7.79
N PRO A 154 -7.87 -25.73 -8.98
CA PRO A 154 -7.27 -26.52 -10.05
C PRO A 154 -5.89 -25.99 -10.44
N GLU A 155 -5.05 -26.82 -11.03
CA GLU A 155 -3.69 -26.42 -11.45
C GLU A 155 -3.70 -25.28 -12.49
N ASN A 156 -4.73 -25.24 -13.32
CA ASN A 156 -5.01 -24.18 -14.27
C ASN A 156 -6.48 -23.78 -14.13
N TYR A 157 -6.75 -22.50 -14.20
CA TYR A 157 -8.10 -21.96 -14.12
C TYR A 157 -8.30 -20.81 -15.10
N SER A 158 -9.52 -20.67 -15.60
CA SER A 158 -9.93 -19.57 -16.48
C SER A 158 -10.52 -18.39 -15.67
N ALA A 159 -10.72 -17.24 -16.35
CA ALA A 159 -11.39 -16.10 -15.76
C ALA A 159 -12.84 -16.43 -15.35
N GLU A 160 -13.55 -17.24 -16.14
CA GLU A 160 -14.90 -17.72 -15.84
C GLU A 160 -14.93 -18.57 -14.56
N TYR A 161 -13.93 -19.43 -14.37
CA TYR A 161 -13.82 -20.19 -13.11
C TYR A 161 -13.63 -19.25 -11.93
N VAL A 162 -12.73 -18.25 -12.03
CA VAL A 162 -12.51 -17.28 -10.95
C VAL A 162 -13.78 -16.50 -10.64
N GLU A 163 -14.59 -16.13 -11.64
CA GLU A 163 -15.88 -15.48 -11.44
C GLU A 163 -16.83 -16.34 -10.59
N THR A 164 -16.82 -17.66 -10.77
CA THR A 164 -17.65 -18.55 -9.92
C THR A 164 -17.23 -18.54 -8.44
N LEU A 165 -15.98 -18.20 -8.14
CA LEU A 165 -15.50 -18.10 -6.76
C LEU A 165 -16.11 -16.90 -6.01
N ASN A 166 -16.64 -15.89 -6.73
CA ASN A 166 -17.33 -14.75 -6.15
C ASN A 166 -18.60 -15.16 -5.37
N GLN A 167 -19.15 -16.34 -5.64
CA GLN A 167 -20.26 -16.90 -4.86
C GLN A 167 -19.80 -17.42 -3.47
N ARG A 168 -18.52 -17.67 -3.32
CA ARG A 168 -17.88 -18.17 -2.08
C ARG A 168 -16.51 -17.51 -1.95
N PRO A 169 -16.44 -16.18 -1.74
CA PRO A 169 -15.18 -15.50 -1.65
C PRO A 169 -14.38 -16.01 -0.45
N GLY A 170 -13.08 -16.12 -0.60
CA GLY A 170 -12.22 -16.62 0.46
C GLY A 170 -10.80 -16.09 0.36
N ILE A 171 -10.01 -16.40 1.37
CA ILE A 171 -8.59 -16.06 1.41
C ILE A 171 -7.77 -17.09 0.64
N LEU A 172 -6.65 -16.68 0.08
CA LEU A 172 -5.71 -17.58 -0.60
C LEU A 172 -4.56 -17.93 0.34
N ALA A 173 -4.16 -19.21 0.33
CA ALA A 173 -3.00 -19.69 1.07
C ALA A 173 -1.73 -18.92 0.66
N LEU A 174 -0.83 -18.77 1.61
CA LEU A 174 0.51 -18.23 1.44
C LEU A 174 1.56 -19.25 1.86
N ALA A 175 2.83 -18.88 1.79
CA ALA A 175 3.95 -19.76 2.05
C ALA A 175 3.91 -20.35 3.47
N LEU A 176 4.33 -21.60 3.57
CA LEU A 176 4.60 -22.30 4.83
C LEU A 176 6.10 -22.52 5.01
N GLU A 177 6.59 -22.38 6.22
CA GLU A 177 7.96 -22.70 6.57
C GLU A 177 8.04 -23.85 7.58
N GLN A 178 9.05 -24.70 7.42
CA GLN A 178 9.32 -25.78 8.38
C GLN A 178 10.07 -25.23 9.58
N LYS A 179 9.44 -25.21 10.73
CA LYS A 179 10.09 -25.00 12.03
C LYS A 179 10.47 -26.36 12.64
N ILE A 180 11.18 -26.33 13.78
CA ILE A 180 11.70 -27.55 14.42
C ILE A 180 10.63 -28.62 14.64
N TYR A 181 9.42 -28.23 15.03
CA TYR A 181 8.35 -29.17 15.43
C TYR A 181 7.08 -29.09 14.60
N SER A 182 6.93 -28.09 13.73
CA SER A 182 5.68 -27.86 12.99
C SER A 182 5.90 -27.05 11.72
N LEU A 183 4.95 -27.14 10.80
CA LEU A 183 4.78 -26.16 9.74
C LEU A 183 4.07 -24.93 10.31
N GLN A 184 4.55 -23.74 9.92
CA GLN A 184 3.96 -22.45 10.29
C GLN A 184 3.81 -21.59 9.05
N GLY A 185 2.82 -20.68 9.08
CA GLY A 185 2.67 -19.68 8.03
C GLY A 185 3.86 -18.71 8.01
N VAL A 186 4.40 -18.43 6.83
CA VAL A 186 5.36 -17.34 6.66
C VAL A 186 4.66 -16.02 6.90
N PRO A 187 5.17 -15.16 7.81
CA PRO A 187 4.51 -13.91 8.14
C PRO A 187 4.37 -12.98 6.93
N PHE A 188 3.33 -12.17 6.95
CA PHE A 188 3.14 -11.04 6.05
C PHE A 188 2.59 -9.84 6.82
N ILE A 189 2.69 -8.66 6.23
CA ILE A 189 2.21 -7.42 6.84
C ILE A 189 1.00 -6.94 6.04
N VAL A 190 -0.10 -6.67 6.74
CA VAL A 190 -1.29 -6.07 6.15
C VAL A 190 -1.13 -4.55 6.02
N PRO A 191 -1.80 -3.88 5.06
CA PRO A 191 -1.64 -2.43 4.88
C PRO A 191 -2.16 -1.60 6.08
N GLY A 192 -3.19 -2.09 6.77
CA GLY A 192 -3.79 -1.46 7.93
C GLY A 192 -4.59 -2.48 8.74
N GLY A 193 -4.91 -2.21 9.99
CA GLY A 193 -5.52 -3.15 10.93
C GLY A 193 -6.87 -3.75 10.50
N ARG A 194 -7.59 -3.06 9.60
CA ARG A 194 -8.83 -3.58 9.01
C ARG A 194 -8.62 -4.64 7.94
N PHE A 195 -7.40 -4.84 7.47
CA PHE A 195 -7.08 -5.81 6.42
C PHE A 195 -6.57 -7.11 7.02
N ASN A 196 -6.93 -8.21 6.37
CA ASN A 196 -6.41 -9.55 6.67
C ASN A 196 -5.65 -10.13 5.48
N GLU A 197 -5.40 -9.33 4.46
CA GLU A 197 -4.79 -9.68 3.19
C GLU A 197 -3.42 -9.03 3.03
N MET A 198 -2.52 -9.77 2.36
CA MET A 198 -1.27 -9.24 1.84
C MET A 198 -1.51 -8.59 0.49
N TYR A 199 -1.28 -7.29 0.38
CA TYR A 199 -1.36 -6.55 -0.89
C TYR A 199 -0.01 -6.49 -1.59
N GLY A 200 -0.02 -6.49 -2.93
CA GLY A 200 1.19 -6.59 -3.74
C GLY A 200 2.16 -5.42 -3.55
N TRP A 201 1.86 -4.26 -4.14
CA TRP A 201 2.81 -3.15 -4.12
C TRP A 201 2.97 -2.48 -2.74
N ASP A 202 1.93 -2.50 -1.89
CA ASP A 202 2.00 -2.06 -0.49
C ASP A 202 3.14 -2.76 0.25
N SER A 203 3.25 -4.07 0.04
CA SER A 203 4.28 -4.91 0.67
C SER A 203 5.70 -4.49 0.29
N TYR A 204 5.93 -3.90 -0.89
CA TYR A 204 7.23 -3.33 -1.22
C TYR A 204 7.58 -2.15 -0.33
N PHE A 205 6.70 -1.16 -0.23
CA PHE A 205 6.94 0.02 0.60
C PHE A 205 7.06 -0.34 2.07
N ILE A 206 6.20 -1.23 2.56
CA ILE A 206 6.28 -1.81 3.91
C ILE A 206 7.65 -2.49 4.11
N GLY A 207 8.08 -3.30 3.14
CA GLY A 207 9.38 -3.96 3.16
C GLY A 207 10.55 -2.97 3.30
N VAL A 208 10.51 -1.84 2.60
CA VAL A 208 11.49 -0.75 2.76
C VAL A 208 11.49 -0.22 4.20
N GLY A 209 10.32 0.05 4.78
CA GLY A 209 10.20 0.49 6.17
C GLY A 209 10.75 -0.52 7.18
N LEU A 210 10.44 -1.80 6.98
CA LEU A 210 10.96 -2.89 7.81
C LEU A 210 12.50 -2.99 7.78
N LEU A 211 13.09 -2.84 6.59
CA LEU A 211 14.56 -2.84 6.44
C LEU A 211 15.21 -1.66 7.15
N ILE A 212 14.56 -0.50 7.15
CA ILE A 212 14.99 0.70 7.88
C ILE A 212 15.00 0.43 9.39
N ASP A 213 13.96 -0.19 9.91
CA ASP A 213 13.81 -0.51 11.33
C ASP A 213 14.58 -1.77 11.76
N ASN A 214 15.41 -2.36 10.88
CA ASN A 214 16.18 -3.57 11.10
C ASN A 214 15.32 -4.82 11.41
N LYS A 215 14.11 -4.89 10.84
CA LYS A 215 13.22 -6.06 10.87
C LYS A 215 13.36 -6.85 9.57
N THR A 216 14.58 -7.18 9.19
CA THR A 216 14.92 -7.81 7.89
C THR A 216 14.20 -9.15 7.69
N GLU A 217 14.02 -9.92 8.77
CA GLU A 217 13.30 -11.19 8.72
C GLU A 217 11.85 -11.06 8.21
N LYS A 218 11.17 -9.96 8.54
CA LYS A 218 9.82 -9.69 8.04
C LYS A 218 9.83 -9.27 6.56
N ALA A 219 10.83 -8.52 6.12
CA ALA A 219 11.00 -8.18 4.70
C ALA A 219 11.32 -9.42 3.85
N VAL A 220 12.15 -10.34 4.37
CA VAL A 220 12.42 -11.65 3.76
C VAL A 220 11.14 -12.48 3.67
N ALA A 221 10.32 -12.50 4.72
CA ALA A 221 9.04 -13.20 4.74
C ALA A 221 8.06 -12.68 3.66
N ILE A 222 8.01 -11.35 3.44
CA ILE A 222 7.26 -10.76 2.32
C ILE A 222 7.78 -11.31 0.98
N ALA A 223 9.10 -11.37 0.79
CA ALA A 223 9.69 -11.89 -0.43
C ALA A 223 9.36 -13.37 -0.67
N GLU A 224 9.36 -14.22 0.37
CA GLU A 224 8.96 -15.62 0.27
C GLU A 224 7.48 -15.77 -0.11
N ASN A 225 6.59 -14.92 0.43
CA ASN A 225 5.19 -14.92 0.05
C ASN A 225 4.96 -14.44 -1.39
N PHE A 226 5.72 -13.47 -1.89
CA PHE A 226 5.70 -13.09 -3.31
C PHE A 226 6.14 -14.24 -4.21
N LYS A 227 7.23 -14.91 -3.85
CA LYS A 227 7.69 -16.11 -4.56
C LYS A 227 6.62 -17.20 -4.59
N TYR A 228 5.97 -17.47 -3.46
CA TYR A 228 4.86 -18.41 -3.37
C TYR A 228 3.73 -18.06 -4.33
N GLN A 229 3.29 -16.80 -4.34
CA GLN A 229 2.21 -16.35 -5.23
C GLN A 229 2.56 -16.53 -6.70
N ILE A 230 3.79 -16.22 -7.12
CA ILE A 230 4.22 -16.40 -8.50
C ILE A 230 4.23 -17.88 -8.89
N ILE A 231 4.76 -18.76 -8.03
CA ILE A 231 4.87 -20.19 -8.30
C ILE A 231 3.49 -20.87 -8.36
N TYR A 232 2.60 -20.54 -7.41
CA TYR A 232 1.34 -21.27 -7.24
C TYR A 232 0.13 -20.58 -7.85
N TYR A 233 0.14 -19.26 -8.03
CA TYR A 233 -0.95 -18.48 -8.65
C TYR A 233 -0.54 -17.81 -9.96
N GLY A 234 0.75 -17.91 -10.36
CA GLY A 234 1.27 -17.41 -11.62
C GLY A 234 1.61 -15.92 -11.65
N LYS A 235 1.35 -15.18 -10.58
CA LYS A 235 1.63 -13.74 -10.46
C LYS A 235 1.59 -13.30 -9.00
N ILE A 236 2.19 -12.16 -8.67
CA ILE A 236 1.88 -11.45 -7.42
C ILE A 236 0.47 -10.88 -7.57
N LEU A 237 -0.41 -11.21 -6.65
CA LEU A 237 -1.80 -10.82 -6.71
C LEU A 237 -1.99 -9.39 -6.17
N ASN A 238 -3.08 -8.74 -6.59
CA ASN A 238 -3.52 -7.49 -6.00
C ASN A 238 -3.63 -7.63 -4.46
N ALA A 239 -4.31 -8.70 -4.01
CA ALA A 239 -4.22 -9.22 -2.64
C ALA A 239 -4.53 -10.72 -2.65
N ASN A 240 -4.23 -11.44 -1.56
CA ASN A 240 -4.45 -12.88 -1.47
C ASN A 240 -5.91 -13.26 -1.18
N ARG A 241 -6.83 -12.77 -2.04
CA ARG A 241 -8.26 -13.14 -2.07
C ARG A 241 -8.62 -13.83 -3.38
N SER A 242 -9.59 -14.73 -3.34
CA SER A 242 -9.97 -15.57 -4.48
C SER A 242 -10.39 -14.76 -5.72
N TYR A 243 -11.06 -13.64 -5.54
CA TYR A 243 -11.49 -12.75 -6.64
C TYR A 243 -10.34 -11.95 -7.28
N TYR A 244 -9.13 -11.96 -6.70
CA TYR A 244 -7.94 -11.33 -7.27
C TYR A 244 -7.05 -12.28 -8.09
N LEU A 245 -7.41 -13.55 -8.26
CA LEU A 245 -6.62 -14.52 -9.03
C LEU A 245 -6.35 -14.09 -10.49
N THR A 246 -7.16 -13.20 -11.04
CA THR A 246 -7.00 -12.65 -12.40
C THR A 246 -6.28 -11.29 -12.45
N ARG A 247 -5.86 -10.73 -11.29
CA ARG A 247 -5.30 -9.39 -11.22
C ARG A 247 -3.98 -9.36 -10.47
N THR A 248 -2.95 -8.76 -11.09
CA THR A 248 -1.67 -8.46 -10.44
C THR A 248 -1.64 -7.03 -9.89
N GLN A 249 -0.46 -6.57 -9.47
CA GLN A 249 -0.16 -5.19 -9.07
C GLN A 249 1.19 -4.74 -9.65
N PRO A 250 1.60 -3.46 -9.46
CA PRO A 250 2.86 -2.93 -9.97
C PRO A 250 4.07 -3.81 -9.64
N PRO A 251 4.97 -4.05 -10.62
CA PRO A 251 6.11 -4.97 -10.46
C PRO A 251 7.24 -4.34 -9.64
N LEU A 252 7.28 -4.62 -8.35
CA LEU A 252 8.30 -4.10 -7.42
C LEU A 252 9.08 -5.21 -6.69
N TYR A 253 8.83 -6.47 -7.04
CA TYR A 253 9.48 -7.62 -6.40
C TYR A 253 11.00 -7.60 -6.55
N SER A 254 11.53 -7.32 -7.74
CA SER A 254 12.98 -7.23 -7.97
C SER A 254 13.64 -6.17 -7.09
N SER A 255 12.97 -5.02 -6.93
CA SER A 255 13.46 -3.92 -6.08
C SER A 255 13.48 -4.29 -4.60
N LEU A 256 12.50 -5.07 -4.12
CA LEU A 256 12.52 -5.62 -2.76
C LEU A 256 13.72 -6.57 -2.56
N ILE A 257 13.97 -7.49 -3.50
CA ILE A 257 15.11 -8.41 -3.41
C ILE A 257 16.44 -7.65 -3.42
N VAL A 258 16.57 -6.62 -4.25
CA VAL A 258 17.77 -5.76 -4.25
C VAL A 258 17.92 -5.01 -2.93
N ALA A 259 16.83 -4.50 -2.35
CA ALA A 259 16.87 -3.82 -1.05
C ALA A 259 17.32 -4.76 0.08
N ILE A 260 16.76 -5.98 0.14
CA ILE A 260 17.17 -7.01 1.10
C ILE A 260 18.66 -7.37 0.91
N ALA A 261 19.09 -7.62 -0.33
CA ALA A 261 20.46 -8.01 -0.64
C ALA A 261 21.50 -6.93 -0.29
N LYS A 262 21.12 -5.65 -0.35
CA LYS A 262 21.97 -4.53 0.09
C LYS A 262 22.01 -4.36 1.60
N LYS A 263 20.96 -4.72 2.30
CA LYS A 263 20.85 -4.57 3.76
C LYS A 263 21.61 -5.67 4.48
N GLU A 264 21.35 -6.91 4.07
CA GLU A 264 22.00 -8.12 4.60
C GLU A 264 22.32 -9.02 3.42
N MET A 265 23.52 -9.57 3.37
CA MET A 265 23.92 -10.45 2.29
C MET A 265 23.29 -11.84 2.45
N PRO A 266 22.18 -12.16 1.78
CA PRO A 266 21.54 -13.47 1.90
C PRO A 266 22.40 -14.53 1.21
N SER A 267 22.06 -15.83 1.42
CA SER A 267 22.78 -16.91 0.75
C SER A 267 22.59 -16.84 -0.77
N LEU A 268 23.61 -17.27 -1.53
CA LEU A 268 23.54 -17.31 -2.99
C LEU A 268 22.40 -18.23 -3.48
N ASN A 269 22.08 -19.29 -2.75
CA ASN A 269 20.96 -20.16 -3.09
C ASN A 269 19.60 -19.44 -2.95
N TRP A 270 19.44 -18.64 -1.92
CA TRP A 270 18.27 -17.80 -1.73
C TRP A 270 18.14 -16.79 -2.87
N LEU A 271 19.18 -16.03 -3.15
CA LEU A 271 19.22 -15.07 -4.26
C LEU A 271 18.94 -15.73 -5.60
N ARG A 272 19.50 -16.93 -5.85
CA ARG A 272 19.26 -17.71 -7.07
C ARG A 272 17.76 -18.00 -7.22
N SER A 273 17.14 -18.57 -6.19
CA SER A 273 15.72 -18.97 -6.26
C SER A 273 14.78 -17.77 -6.46
N HIS A 274 15.11 -16.61 -5.88
CA HIS A 274 14.35 -15.39 -6.10
C HIS A 274 14.60 -14.80 -7.49
N LEU A 275 15.82 -14.82 -8.00
CA LEU A 275 16.12 -14.35 -9.35
C LEU A 275 15.44 -15.21 -10.44
N GLU A 276 15.40 -16.53 -10.26
CA GLU A 276 14.63 -17.44 -11.12
C GLU A 276 13.13 -17.04 -11.15
N THR A 277 12.57 -16.77 -9.98
CA THR A 277 11.16 -16.36 -9.85
C THR A 277 10.89 -14.96 -10.42
N ILE A 278 11.81 -14.02 -10.25
CA ILE A 278 11.76 -12.68 -10.85
C ILE A 278 11.74 -12.78 -12.38
N ILE A 279 12.62 -13.60 -12.98
CA ILE A 279 12.65 -13.82 -14.44
C ILE A 279 11.37 -14.52 -14.92
N LEU A 280 10.82 -15.44 -14.13
CA LEU A 280 9.55 -16.10 -14.42
C LEU A 280 8.40 -15.08 -14.47
N GLU A 281 8.22 -14.26 -13.43
CA GLU A 281 7.18 -13.22 -13.40
C GLU A 281 7.32 -12.23 -14.56
N TYR A 282 8.54 -11.74 -14.82
CA TYR A 282 8.81 -10.85 -15.95
C TYR A 282 8.33 -11.45 -17.26
N SER A 283 8.67 -12.71 -17.52
CA SER A 283 8.40 -13.39 -18.78
C SER A 283 6.93 -13.77 -18.94
N THR A 284 6.28 -14.27 -17.89
CA THR A 284 4.94 -14.89 -17.96
C THR A 284 3.81 -13.92 -17.61
N VAL A 285 4.10 -12.82 -16.92
CA VAL A 285 3.09 -11.81 -16.56
C VAL A 285 3.25 -10.57 -17.43
N TRP A 286 4.44 -10.00 -17.47
CA TRP A 286 4.64 -8.67 -18.05
C TRP A 286 4.99 -8.70 -19.55
N MET A 287 5.78 -9.65 -20.02
CA MET A 287 6.24 -9.69 -21.41
C MET A 287 5.40 -10.59 -22.32
N VAL A 288 4.15 -10.84 -21.96
CA VAL A 288 3.20 -11.60 -22.78
C VAL A 288 2.65 -10.72 -23.91
N GLN A 289 3.05 -11.06 -25.14
CA GLN A 289 2.65 -10.34 -26.35
C GLN A 289 1.12 -10.29 -26.51
N GLY A 290 0.59 -9.10 -26.83
CA GLY A 290 -0.86 -8.88 -27.02
C GLY A 290 -1.68 -8.82 -25.73
N ASN A 291 -1.11 -9.23 -24.59
CA ASN A 291 -1.70 -9.01 -23.28
C ASN A 291 -1.14 -7.73 -22.65
N ARG A 292 -0.13 -7.81 -21.78
CA ARG A 292 0.47 -6.62 -21.16
C ARG A 292 1.56 -5.97 -22.01
N LEU A 293 2.23 -6.69 -22.90
CA LEU A 293 3.14 -6.12 -23.87
C LEU A 293 2.39 -5.68 -25.13
N THR A 294 2.45 -4.40 -25.47
CA THR A 294 1.74 -3.79 -26.60
C THR A 294 2.61 -3.73 -27.85
N PRO A 295 2.05 -3.43 -29.04
CA PRO A 295 2.83 -3.31 -30.27
C PRO A 295 3.89 -2.20 -30.25
N THR A 296 3.82 -1.22 -29.34
CA THR A 296 4.83 -0.16 -29.21
C THR A 296 6.14 -0.67 -28.59
N GLY A 297 6.13 -1.85 -27.99
CA GLY A 297 7.22 -2.38 -27.17
C GLY A 297 7.17 -1.96 -25.70
N LEU A 298 6.21 -1.12 -25.33
CA LEU A 298 5.90 -0.77 -23.95
C LEU A 298 4.76 -1.60 -23.37
N ASN A 299 4.62 -1.55 -22.06
CA ASN A 299 3.61 -2.31 -21.33
C ASN A 299 2.39 -1.45 -20.95
N ARG A 300 1.30 -2.14 -20.67
CA ARG A 300 0.06 -1.62 -20.10
C ARG A 300 -0.35 -2.43 -18.88
N TYR A 301 -1.25 -1.92 -18.06
CA TYR A 301 -2.04 -2.73 -17.15
C TYR A 301 -3.19 -3.37 -17.92
N LYS A 302 -3.43 -4.65 -17.66
CA LYS A 302 -4.55 -5.40 -18.24
C LYS A 302 -4.86 -6.61 -17.39
N ALA A 303 -5.84 -6.47 -16.52
CA ALA A 303 -6.34 -7.58 -15.72
C ALA A 303 -7.01 -8.64 -16.61
N ASP A 304 -6.81 -9.92 -16.27
CA ASP A 304 -7.30 -11.06 -17.05
C ASP A 304 -8.76 -11.46 -16.71
N GLY A 305 -9.43 -10.73 -15.79
CA GLY A 305 -10.79 -11.00 -15.33
C GLY A 305 -11.86 -10.61 -16.34
N ILE A 306 -13.10 -11.03 -16.05
CA ILE A 306 -14.31 -10.68 -16.82
C ILE A 306 -15.34 -10.02 -15.89
N GLY A 307 -16.29 -9.29 -16.47
CA GLY A 307 -17.39 -8.67 -15.75
C GLY A 307 -16.96 -7.55 -14.78
N MET A 308 -17.85 -7.19 -13.89
CA MET A 308 -17.68 -6.16 -12.88
C MET A 308 -16.73 -6.64 -11.76
N PRO A 309 -15.85 -5.79 -11.22
CA PRO A 309 -15.05 -6.12 -10.02
C PRO A 309 -15.95 -6.51 -8.84
N PHE A 310 -15.59 -7.57 -8.15
CA PHE A 310 -16.40 -8.10 -7.03
C PHE A 310 -16.20 -7.33 -5.72
N GLU A 311 -15.02 -6.78 -5.51
CA GLU A 311 -14.59 -6.18 -4.24
C GLU A 311 -15.18 -4.82 -3.92
N VAL A 312 -15.98 -4.24 -4.82
CA VAL A 312 -16.57 -2.92 -4.65
C VAL A 312 -17.85 -2.97 -3.81
N GLU A 313 -18.11 -1.88 -3.09
CA GLU A 313 -19.34 -1.75 -2.31
C GLU A 313 -20.58 -1.69 -3.22
N SER A 314 -21.72 -2.16 -2.68
CA SER A 314 -22.99 -2.08 -3.39
C SER A 314 -23.33 -0.62 -3.73
N GLY A 315 -23.63 -0.37 -5.00
CA GLY A 315 -23.95 0.97 -5.49
C GLY A 315 -22.77 1.74 -6.10
N HIS A 316 -21.56 1.24 -5.96
CA HIS A 316 -20.37 1.90 -6.50
C HIS A 316 -20.46 2.21 -8.01
N PHE A 317 -21.07 1.32 -8.78
CA PHE A 317 -21.23 1.47 -10.23
C PHE A 317 -22.64 1.92 -10.66
N ASP A 318 -23.49 2.43 -9.76
CA ASP A 318 -24.86 2.79 -10.12
C ASP A 318 -24.93 3.77 -11.28
N ASP A 319 -24.12 4.83 -11.26
CA ASP A 319 -24.06 5.82 -12.33
C ASP A 319 -23.64 5.21 -13.69
N ILE A 320 -22.80 4.18 -13.66
CA ILE A 320 -22.33 3.46 -14.85
C ILE A 320 -23.40 2.49 -15.35
N LEU A 321 -24.10 1.80 -14.44
CA LEU A 321 -25.11 0.79 -14.77
C LEU A 321 -26.44 1.40 -15.17
N GLU A 322 -26.79 2.59 -14.67
CA GLU A 322 -28.11 3.21 -14.87
C GLU A 322 -28.52 3.33 -16.35
N PRO A 323 -27.70 3.84 -17.28
CA PRO A 323 -28.07 3.93 -18.70
C PRO A 323 -28.38 2.56 -19.33
N TYR A 324 -27.66 1.53 -18.90
CA TYR A 324 -27.87 0.17 -19.39
C TYR A 324 -29.12 -0.46 -18.80
N ALA A 325 -29.38 -0.26 -17.50
CA ALA A 325 -30.59 -0.70 -16.83
C ALA A 325 -31.85 -0.08 -17.47
N GLN A 326 -31.80 1.22 -17.77
CA GLN A 326 -32.88 1.93 -18.48
C GLN A 326 -33.10 1.36 -19.89
N LYS A 327 -32.04 1.07 -20.64
CA LYS A 327 -32.12 0.44 -21.99
C LYS A 327 -32.85 -0.91 -21.96
N HIS A 328 -32.68 -1.68 -20.86
CA HIS A 328 -33.33 -2.97 -20.65
C HIS A 328 -34.67 -2.89 -19.91
N ASN A 329 -35.15 -1.68 -19.52
CA ASN A 329 -36.33 -1.47 -18.69
C ASN A 329 -36.28 -2.24 -17.36
N LEU A 330 -35.12 -2.31 -16.72
CA LEU A 330 -34.91 -3.00 -15.46
C LEU A 330 -34.49 -2.01 -14.35
N PRO A 331 -34.87 -2.28 -13.09
CA PRO A 331 -34.22 -1.62 -11.96
C PRO A 331 -32.71 -1.92 -11.95
N ILE A 332 -31.87 -0.96 -11.51
CA ILE A 332 -30.39 -1.10 -11.52
C ILE A 332 -29.94 -2.42 -10.86
N ARG A 333 -30.47 -2.76 -9.70
CA ARG A 333 -30.10 -4.00 -8.98
C ARG A 333 -30.46 -5.28 -9.73
N GLU A 334 -31.59 -5.29 -10.41
CA GLU A 334 -31.99 -6.45 -11.22
C GLU A 334 -31.13 -6.56 -12.49
N PHE A 335 -30.81 -5.41 -13.12
CA PHE A 335 -29.88 -5.36 -14.25
C PHE A 335 -28.49 -5.86 -13.82
N GLU A 336 -27.93 -5.32 -12.72
CA GLU A 336 -26.65 -5.73 -12.13
C GLU A 336 -26.60 -7.24 -11.90
N LYS A 337 -27.62 -7.80 -11.25
CA LYS A 337 -27.73 -9.24 -11.00
C LYS A 337 -27.72 -10.05 -12.29
N GLN A 338 -28.50 -9.66 -13.29
CA GLN A 338 -28.56 -10.38 -14.57
C GLN A 338 -27.26 -10.23 -15.38
N TYR A 339 -26.60 -9.09 -15.30
CA TYR A 339 -25.28 -8.85 -15.89
C TYR A 339 -24.21 -9.73 -15.23
N LEU A 340 -24.15 -9.78 -13.91
CA LEU A 340 -23.24 -10.65 -13.15
C LEU A 340 -23.48 -12.15 -13.43
N GLN A 341 -24.73 -12.54 -13.66
CA GLN A 341 -25.08 -13.92 -14.03
C GLN A 341 -24.88 -14.22 -15.53
N ARG A 342 -24.38 -13.24 -16.31
CA ARG A 342 -24.21 -13.33 -17.78
C ARG A 342 -25.51 -13.65 -18.52
N ALA A 343 -26.67 -13.38 -17.90
CA ALA A 343 -27.97 -13.42 -18.56
C ALA A 343 -28.17 -12.23 -19.51
N ILE A 344 -27.56 -11.10 -19.19
CA ILE A 344 -27.40 -9.93 -20.07
C ILE A 344 -25.93 -9.81 -20.42
N ILE A 345 -25.64 -9.62 -21.71
CA ILE A 345 -24.29 -9.35 -22.24
C ILE A 345 -24.36 -8.01 -22.96
N ASP A 346 -23.50 -7.07 -22.57
CA ASP A 346 -23.33 -5.79 -23.28
C ASP A 346 -21.84 -5.54 -23.46
N THR A 347 -21.41 -5.50 -24.72
CA THR A 347 -19.98 -5.41 -25.06
C THR A 347 -19.35 -4.07 -24.66
N ASN A 348 -20.11 -2.98 -24.65
CA ASN A 348 -19.59 -1.68 -24.22
C ASN A 348 -19.38 -1.65 -22.71
N LEU A 349 -20.28 -2.27 -21.95
CA LEU A 349 -20.13 -2.41 -20.52
C LEU A 349 -19.00 -3.39 -20.15
N ASP A 350 -18.88 -4.49 -20.88
CA ASP A 350 -17.73 -5.41 -20.72
C ASP A 350 -16.39 -4.70 -20.97
N ASP A 351 -16.31 -3.84 -22.00
CA ASP A 351 -15.12 -3.06 -22.32
C ASP A 351 -14.81 -2.03 -21.23
N TYR A 352 -15.82 -1.32 -20.72
CA TYR A 352 -15.67 -0.44 -19.56
C TYR A 352 -15.02 -1.18 -18.38
N PHE A 353 -15.50 -2.37 -18.05
CA PHE A 353 -14.95 -3.14 -16.93
C PHE A 353 -13.57 -3.75 -17.21
N VAL A 354 -13.16 -3.93 -18.47
CA VAL A 354 -11.75 -4.22 -18.78
C VAL A 354 -10.86 -3.06 -18.33
N HIS A 355 -11.25 -1.82 -18.59
CA HIS A 355 -10.51 -0.64 -18.18
C HIS A 355 -10.52 -0.44 -16.66
N ASP A 356 -11.68 -0.60 -16.01
CA ASP A 356 -11.79 -0.46 -14.55
C ASP A 356 -10.92 -1.49 -13.80
N ARG A 357 -11.00 -2.78 -14.17
CA ARG A 357 -10.13 -3.81 -13.58
C ARG A 357 -8.65 -3.56 -13.82
N SER A 358 -8.29 -3.01 -14.98
CA SER A 358 -6.92 -2.67 -15.32
C SER A 358 -6.42 -1.46 -14.52
N MET A 359 -7.28 -0.47 -14.25
CA MET A 359 -6.99 0.64 -13.36
C MET A 359 -6.70 0.14 -11.93
N ARG A 360 -7.50 -0.79 -11.41
CA ARG A 360 -7.27 -1.41 -10.10
C ARG A 360 -5.98 -2.25 -10.06
N GLU A 361 -5.58 -2.87 -11.18
CA GLU A 361 -4.29 -3.55 -11.30
C GLU A 361 -3.11 -2.58 -11.16
N SER A 362 -3.29 -1.30 -11.53
CA SER A 362 -2.25 -0.28 -11.38
C SER A 362 -1.99 0.15 -9.93
N GLY A 363 -2.86 -0.21 -9.00
CA GLY A 363 -2.85 0.26 -7.64
C GLY A 363 -3.42 1.68 -7.46
N HIS A 364 -3.83 2.36 -8.55
CA HIS A 364 -4.40 3.71 -8.50
C HIS A 364 -5.94 3.68 -8.66
N ASP A 365 -6.57 2.87 -7.87
CA ASP A 365 -8.03 2.72 -7.86
C ASP A 365 -8.67 3.68 -6.82
N THR A 366 -9.30 4.79 -7.25
CA THR A 366 -9.60 5.13 -8.63
C THR A 366 -9.00 6.50 -9.01
N THR A 367 -8.84 6.73 -10.31
CA THR A 367 -8.30 8.00 -10.85
C THR A 367 -8.91 8.35 -12.20
N ASN A 368 -9.17 9.65 -12.45
CA ASN A 368 -9.62 10.14 -13.76
C ASN A 368 -8.57 9.95 -14.87
N ARG A 369 -7.30 9.72 -14.48
CA ARG A 369 -6.22 9.36 -15.40
C ARG A 369 -6.50 8.08 -16.19
N LEU A 370 -7.06 7.06 -15.53
CA LEU A 370 -7.13 5.70 -16.04
C LEU A 370 -8.55 5.21 -16.35
N ILE A 371 -9.57 5.88 -15.84
CA ILE A 371 -10.96 5.48 -16.03
C ILE A 371 -11.28 5.38 -17.51
N ASP A 372 -12.02 4.36 -17.92
CA ASP A 372 -12.48 4.05 -19.29
C ASP A 372 -11.39 3.86 -20.36
N ARG A 373 -10.09 3.88 -20.00
CA ARG A 373 -8.98 3.85 -20.97
C ARG A 373 -7.74 3.08 -20.54
N CYS A 374 -7.62 2.66 -19.29
CA CYS A 374 -6.40 2.10 -18.70
C CYS A 374 -5.75 1.03 -19.58
N ALA A 375 -6.54 0.08 -20.09
CA ALA A 375 -6.05 -1.01 -20.93
C ALA A 375 -5.54 -0.57 -22.32
N ASN A 376 -5.77 0.70 -22.72
CA ASN A 376 -5.29 1.30 -23.96
C ASN A 376 -4.08 2.21 -23.77
N LEU A 377 -3.58 2.35 -22.52
CA LEU A 377 -2.46 3.20 -22.19
C LEU A 377 -1.17 2.41 -21.97
N ASN A 378 -0.09 2.81 -22.62
CA ASN A 378 1.25 2.53 -22.16
C ASN A 378 1.54 3.52 -21.01
N SER A 379 1.23 3.11 -19.79
CA SER A 379 1.32 4.01 -18.64
C SER A 379 2.77 4.20 -18.18
N VAL A 380 3.07 5.42 -17.76
CA VAL A 380 4.42 5.85 -17.36
C VAL A 380 4.93 5.03 -16.17
N ASP A 381 4.06 4.76 -15.21
CA ASP A 381 4.39 4.04 -13.98
C ASP A 381 4.80 2.59 -14.25
N VAL A 382 3.98 1.76 -14.93
CA VAL A 382 4.33 0.36 -15.19
C VAL A 382 5.63 0.25 -16.00
N ASN A 383 5.84 1.16 -16.94
CA ASN A 383 7.05 1.13 -17.76
C ASN A 383 8.29 1.62 -16.99
N SER A 384 8.14 2.53 -16.04
CA SER A 384 9.20 2.92 -15.11
C SER A 384 9.56 1.78 -14.15
N PHE A 385 8.57 1.07 -13.63
CA PHE A 385 8.78 -0.11 -12.78
C PHE A 385 9.48 -1.23 -13.56
N LEU A 386 9.07 -1.53 -14.79
CA LEU A 386 9.69 -2.57 -15.61
C LEU A 386 11.11 -2.20 -16.07
N TYR A 387 11.38 -0.92 -16.35
CA TYR A 387 12.76 -0.46 -16.55
C TYR A 387 13.63 -0.75 -15.32
N LYS A 388 13.11 -0.39 -14.14
CA LYS A 388 13.80 -0.67 -12.87
C LYS A 388 13.98 -2.18 -12.65
N TYR A 389 12.99 -2.98 -12.99
CA TYR A 389 13.01 -4.45 -12.90
C TYR A 389 14.14 -5.04 -13.75
N GLU A 390 14.28 -4.57 -14.99
CA GLU A 390 15.36 -4.95 -15.92
C GLU A 390 16.73 -4.55 -15.36
N LYS A 391 16.86 -3.35 -14.79
CA LYS A 391 18.07 -2.86 -14.12
C LYS A 391 18.41 -3.66 -12.86
N ASP A 392 17.41 -4.05 -12.09
CA ASP A 392 17.59 -4.87 -10.88
C ASP A 392 18.10 -6.26 -11.21
N ILE A 393 17.54 -6.91 -12.24
CA ILE A 393 18.03 -8.22 -12.72
C ILE A 393 19.49 -8.10 -13.19
N ALA A 394 19.80 -7.08 -14.01
CA ALA A 394 21.17 -6.82 -14.45
C ALA A 394 22.13 -6.66 -13.26
N TYR A 395 21.72 -5.87 -12.26
CA TYR A 395 22.48 -5.65 -11.03
C TYR A 395 22.73 -6.95 -10.25
N LEU A 396 21.70 -7.77 -10.04
CA LEU A 396 21.79 -9.03 -9.32
C LEU A 396 22.73 -10.01 -10.04
N ILE A 397 22.60 -10.17 -11.35
CA ILE A 397 23.47 -11.04 -12.17
C ILE A 397 24.92 -10.57 -12.10
N LYS A 398 25.17 -9.28 -12.29
CA LYS A 398 26.51 -8.71 -12.25
C LYS A 398 27.16 -8.85 -10.90
N THR A 399 26.43 -8.54 -9.83
CA THR A 399 27.00 -8.43 -8.48
C THR A 399 27.19 -9.78 -7.82
N TYR A 400 26.23 -10.70 -7.98
CA TYR A 400 26.20 -11.94 -7.20
C TYR A 400 26.47 -13.21 -8.01
N PHE A 401 26.37 -13.16 -9.35
CA PHE A 401 26.51 -14.34 -10.21
C PHE A 401 27.61 -14.21 -11.25
N SER A 402 28.66 -13.42 -10.98
CA SER A 402 29.83 -13.27 -11.85
C SER A 402 29.45 -12.94 -13.30
N ASN A 403 28.46 -12.09 -13.47
CA ASN A 403 27.95 -11.61 -14.77
C ASN A 403 27.25 -12.66 -15.64
N THR A 404 27.00 -13.88 -15.14
CA THR A 404 26.29 -14.93 -15.90
C THR A 404 25.33 -15.69 -14.99
N PHE A 405 24.08 -15.85 -15.42
CA PHE A 405 23.06 -16.58 -14.71
C PHE A 405 22.34 -17.55 -15.67
N THR A 406 22.27 -18.82 -15.30
CA THR A 406 21.57 -19.84 -16.10
C THR A 406 20.27 -20.23 -15.41
N ASN A 407 19.15 -20.11 -16.15
CA ASN A 407 17.83 -20.54 -15.74
C ASN A 407 17.20 -21.34 -16.88
N ASP A 408 16.64 -22.54 -16.61
CA ASP A 408 15.99 -23.41 -17.58
C ASP A 408 16.80 -23.63 -18.87
N ASN A 409 18.12 -23.84 -18.73
CA ASN A 409 19.11 -23.98 -19.81
C ASN A 409 19.28 -22.72 -20.68
N VAL A 410 18.76 -21.58 -20.29
CA VAL A 410 19.00 -20.28 -20.92
C VAL A 410 20.03 -19.52 -20.09
N ALA A 411 21.13 -19.11 -20.71
CA ALA A 411 22.13 -18.26 -20.07
C ALA A 411 21.79 -16.79 -20.30
N TYR A 412 21.77 -16.00 -19.24
CA TYR A 412 21.59 -14.56 -19.25
C TYR A 412 22.85 -13.88 -18.75
N THR A 413 23.19 -12.77 -19.36
CA THR A 413 24.24 -11.84 -18.86
C THR A 413 23.61 -10.57 -18.32
N SER A 414 24.34 -9.78 -17.55
CA SER A 414 23.85 -8.46 -17.13
C SER A 414 23.65 -7.55 -18.34
N GLU A 415 24.45 -7.68 -19.38
CA GLU A 415 24.35 -6.92 -20.64
C GLU A 415 23.04 -7.16 -21.36
N ASP A 416 22.55 -8.40 -21.40
CA ASP A 416 21.25 -8.73 -22.03
C ASP A 416 20.11 -7.93 -21.38
N TRP A 417 20.14 -7.79 -20.07
CA TRP A 417 19.14 -7.05 -19.32
C TRP A 417 19.34 -5.53 -19.41
N GLU A 418 20.58 -5.06 -19.46
CA GLU A 418 20.89 -3.66 -19.74
C GLU A 418 20.35 -3.23 -21.12
N GLN A 419 20.47 -4.08 -22.15
CA GLN A 419 19.93 -3.76 -23.48
C GLN A 419 18.40 -3.68 -23.48
N LYS A 420 17.71 -4.55 -22.72
CA LYS A 420 16.25 -4.44 -22.51
C LYS A 420 15.89 -3.12 -21.86
N ALA A 421 16.59 -2.74 -20.79
CA ALA A 421 16.39 -1.48 -20.09
C ALA A 421 16.63 -0.27 -21.00
N ILE A 422 17.70 -0.27 -21.79
CA ILE A 422 17.99 0.79 -22.77
C ILE A 422 16.88 0.91 -23.80
N PHE A 423 16.39 -0.21 -24.34
CA PHE A 423 15.28 -0.21 -25.29
C PHE A 423 14.03 0.44 -24.66
N ARG A 424 13.65 0.02 -23.46
CA ARG A 424 12.48 0.55 -22.73
C ARG A 424 12.64 2.04 -22.44
N LYS A 425 13.80 2.46 -21.93
CA LYS A 425 14.13 3.88 -21.70
C LYS A 425 13.91 4.72 -22.93
N ASN A 426 14.45 4.28 -24.08
CA ASN A 426 14.32 4.99 -25.34
C ASN A 426 12.84 5.11 -25.76
N LYS A 427 12.07 4.03 -25.60
CA LYS A 427 10.63 4.04 -25.92
C LYS A 427 9.81 4.92 -24.99
N ILE A 428 10.10 4.96 -23.70
CA ILE A 428 9.46 5.87 -22.75
C ILE A 428 9.75 7.32 -23.14
N ASN A 429 11.00 7.65 -23.43
CA ASN A 429 11.36 9.02 -23.82
C ASN A 429 10.77 9.41 -25.18
N GLU A 430 10.68 8.48 -26.13
CA GLU A 430 10.07 8.72 -27.44
C GLU A 430 8.56 8.99 -27.35
N LEU A 431 7.84 8.19 -26.57
CA LEU A 431 6.37 8.17 -26.59
C LEU A 431 5.73 8.99 -25.46
N CYS A 432 6.36 8.99 -24.27
CA CYS A 432 5.74 9.55 -23.08
C CYS A 432 6.29 10.92 -22.69
N TRP A 433 7.54 11.29 -23.04
CA TRP A 433 8.08 12.60 -22.71
C TRP A 433 7.45 13.72 -23.54
N ASN A 434 7.04 14.79 -22.88
CA ASN A 434 6.54 15.99 -23.53
C ASN A 434 7.47 17.16 -23.20
N GLU A 435 8.23 17.59 -24.18
CA GLU A 435 9.25 18.62 -24.02
C GLU A 435 8.66 19.99 -23.65
N GLN A 436 7.48 20.32 -24.16
CA GLN A 436 6.81 21.60 -23.91
C GLN A 436 6.22 21.64 -22.49
N ALA A 437 5.62 20.55 -22.03
CA ALA A 437 5.06 20.46 -20.68
C ALA A 437 6.13 20.21 -19.61
N GLY A 438 7.31 19.72 -19.98
CA GLY A 438 8.35 19.29 -19.05
C GLY A 438 7.92 18.09 -18.20
N MET A 439 7.07 17.21 -18.73
CA MET A 439 6.44 16.09 -18.04
C MET A 439 6.38 14.83 -18.88
N TYR A 440 6.24 13.69 -18.22
CA TYR A 440 5.87 12.43 -18.85
C TYR A 440 4.36 12.23 -18.78
N PHE A 441 3.75 11.88 -19.91
CA PHE A 441 2.35 11.51 -20.03
C PHE A 441 2.20 10.06 -20.49
N ASP A 442 1.10 9.42 -20.09
CA ASP A 442 0.75 8.11 -20.63
C ASP A 442 0.53 8.20 -22.13
N TYR A 443 0.93 7.15 -22.85
CA TYR A 443 0.76 7.07 -24.29
C TYR A 443 -0.42 6.17 -24.63
N ASP A 444 -1.47 6.74 -25.20
CA ASP A 444 -2.61 6.03 -25.76
C ASP A 444 -2.18 5.39 -27.09
N PHE A 445 -1.84 4.09 -27.04
CA PHE A 445 -1.36 3.36 -28.21
C PHE A 445 -2.48 3.02 -29.20
N ALA A 446 -3.75 3.01 -28.76
CA ALA A 446 -4.90 2.81 -29.65
C ALA A 446 -5.13 4.05 -30.52
N ASN A 447 -4.99 5.24 -29.96
CA ASN A 447 -5.14 6.53 -30.66
C ASN A 447 -3.80 7.14 -31.11
N GLN A 448 -2.66 6.51 -30.80
CA GLN A 448 -1.29 6.93 -31.19
C GLN A 448 -0.94 8.37 -30.73
N LYS A 449 -1.29 8.72 -29.49
CA LYS A 449 -1.03 10.05 -28.93
C LYS A 449 -0.83 10.01 -27.43
N GLN A 450 -0.16 11.01 -26.88
CA GLN A 450 -0.09 11.21 -25.43
C GLN A 450 -1.47 11.58 -24.88
N PHE A 451 -1.77 11.08 -23.68
CA PHE A 451 -2.93 11.48 -22.89
C PHE A 451 -2.47 12.51 -21.85
N PRO A 452 -2.80 13.81 -22.02
CA PRO A 452 -2.20 14.89 -21.25
C PRO A 452 -2.86 15.05 -19.86
N PHE A 453 -2.88 14.00 -19.06
CA PHE A 453 -3.29 14.04 -17.66
C PHE A 453 -2.05 14.17 -16.77
N GLU A 454 -1.96 15.25 -16.03
CA GLU A 454 -0.82 15.59 -15.17
C GLU A 454 -0.93 14.83 -13.84
N ALA A 455 -0.33 13.65 -13.75
CA ALA A 455 -0.31 12.79 -12.57
C ALA A 455 1.08 12.72 -11.93
N ALA A 456 1.13 12.45 -10.64
CA ALA A 456 2.38 12.29 -9.88
C ALA A 456 3.28 11.17 -10.41
N THR A 457 2.73 10.25 -11.19
CA THR A 457 3.49 9.21 -11.90
C THR A 457 4.49 9.77 -12.90
N THR A 458 4.39 11.08 -13.29
CA THR A 458 5.39 11.78 -14.09
C THR A 458 6.79 11.79 -13.43
N PHE A 459 6.86 11.60 -12.09
CA PHE A 459 8.12 11.53 -11.34
C PHE A 459 8.71 10.11 -11.25
N PHE A 460 7.99 9.06 -11.70
CA PHE A 460 8.50 7.69 -11.63
C PHE A 460 9.68 7.42 -12.56
N PRO A 461 9.78 8.04 -13.77
CA PRO A 461 11.01 8.01 -14.58
C PRO A 461 12.23 8.59 -13.85
N LEU A 462 12.04 9.63 -13.02
CA LEU A 462 13.10 10.20 -12.18
C LEU A 462 13.58 9.16 -11.15
N TRP A 463 12.64 8.53 -10.43
CA TRP A 463 12.95 7.44 -9.50
C TRP A 463 13.70 6.28 -10.17
N ALA A 464 13.21 5.82 -11.31
CA ALA A 464 13.79 4.70 -12.04
C ALA A 464 15.19 5.00 -12.61
N GLY A 465 15.52 6.27 -12.91
CA GLY A 465 16.77 6.69 -13.55
C GLY A 465 16.67 6.74 -15.07
N ILE A 466 15.48 6.98 -15.58
CA ILE A 466 15.18 7.08 -17.01
C ILE A 466 15.55 8.47 -17.57
N CYS A 467 15.30 9.52 -16.80
CA CYS A 467 15.53 10.90 -17.24
C CYS A 467 16.98 11.16 -17.63
N ASP A 468 17.21 12.05 -18.56
CA ASP A 468 18.47 12.78 -18.67
C ASP A 468 18.47 13.99 -17.71
N THR A 469 19.58 14.73 -17.66
CA THR A 469 19.73 15.87 -16.74
C THR A 469 18.72 16.99 -17.05
N ASN A 470 18.51 17.33 -18.33
CA ASN A 470 17.56 18.37 -18.72
C ASN A 470 16.10 17.98 -18.41
N GLN A 471 15.74 16.72 -18.62
CA GLN A 471 14.42 16.21 -18.25
C GLN A 471 14.21 16.26 -16.73
N ALA A 472 15.22 15.87 -15.95
CA ALA A 472 15.16 15.93 -14.50
C ALA A 472 14.99 17.38 -14.00
N GLU A 473 15.76 18.32 -14.53
CA GLU A 473 15.64 19.76 -14.22
C GLU A 473 14.23 20.28 -14.52
N LYS A 474 13.68 19.98 -15.72
CA LYS A 474 12.32 20.39 -16.09
C LYS A 474 11.24 19.79 -15.17
N LEU A 475 11.36 18.51 -14.81
CA LEU A 475 10.45 17.90 -13.85
C LEU A 475 10.45 18.64 -12.50
N ILE A 476 11.60 19.12 -12.05
CA ILE A 476 11.71 19.80 -10.75
C ILE A 476 11.33 21.28 -10.84
N GLU A 477 11.66 21.96 -11.92
CA GLU A 477 11.42 23.39 -12.05
C GLU A 477 10.02 23.72 -12.59
N ILE A 478 9.47 22.88 -13.48
CA ILE A 478 8.20 23.14 -14.17
C ILE A 478 7.07 22.28 -13.60
N ALA A 479 7.29 20.97 -13.47
CA ALA A 479 6.24 20.04 -13.07
C ALA A 479 6.00 20.06 -11.55
N LEU A 480 7.03 19.86 -10.74
CA LEU A 480 6.89 19.69 -9.29
C LEU A 480 6.09 20.81 -8.60
N PRO A 481 6.28 22.10 -8.90
CA PRO A 481 5.52 23.18 -8.26
C PRO A 481 3.99 23.07 -8.43
N GLN A 482 3.51 22.36 -9.46
CA GLN A 482 2.08 22.21 -9.74
C GLN A 482 1.43 21.15 -8.83
N PHE A 483 2.22 20.27 -8.22
CA PHE A 483 1.76 19.20 -7.33
C PHE A 483 1.95 19.53 -5.85
N VAL A 484 2.92 20.40 -5.52
CA VAL A 484 3.30 20.69 -4.13
C VAL A 484 2.19 21.42 -3.38
N LYS A 485 1.90 20.91 -2.19
CA LYS A 485 1.05 21.49 -1.15
C LYS A 485 1.82 21.53 0.18
N THR A 486 1.22 22.13 1.20
CA THR A 486 1.83 22.21 2.53
C THR A 486 2.30 20.84 3.04
N GLY A 487 1.51 19.77 2.81
CA GLY A 487 1.79 18.41 3.29
C GLY A 487 2.48 17.46 2.30
N GLY A 488 3.03 17.93 1.16
CA GLY A 488 3.68 17.08 0.16
C GLY A 488 3.12 17.24 -1.24
N ILE A 489 3.21 16.20 -2.10
CA ILE A 489 2.67 16.24 -3.47
C ILE A 489 1.33 15.50 -3.58
N THR A 490 0.42 16.08 -4.37
CA THR A 490 -0.88 15.48 -4.72
C THR A 490 -0.75 14.42 -5.80
N GLY A 491 -1.74 13.52 -5.90
CA GLY A 491 -1.75 12.45 -6.93
C GLY A 491 -1.88 12.95 -8.37
N SER A 492 -2.46 14.14 -8.56
CA SER A 492 -2.53 14.84 -9.84
C SER A 492 -2.51 16.36 -9.61
N THR A 493 -2.41 17.14 -10.69
CA THR A 493 -2.62 18.58 -10.59
C THR A 493 -4.12 18.91 -10.46
N LYS A 494 -4.41 20.06 -9.87
CA LYS A 494 -5.77 20.60 -9.76
C LYS A 494 -6.40 20.83 -11.14
N SER A 495 -5.62 21.36 -12.07
CA SER A 495 -6.04 21.64 -13.45
C SER A 495 -6.50 20.37 -14.17
N SER A 496 -5.68 19.32 -14.16
CA SER A 496 -6.02 18.05 -14.82
C SER A 496 -7.22 17.37 -14.17
N THR A 497 -7.33 17.38 -12.83
CA THR A 497 -8.50 16.83 -12.15
C THR A 497 -9.77 17.55 -12.56
N ILE A 498 -9.81 18.88 -12.54
CA ILE A 498 -11.00 19.67 -12.92
C ILE A 498 -11.36 19.44 -14.39
N GLN A 499 -10.37 19.39 -15.28
CA GLN A 499 -10.60 19.22 -16.72
C GLN A 499 -11.22 17.85 -17.05
N HIS A 500 -10.87 16.80 -16.30
CA HIS A 500 -11.27 15.42 -16.59
C HIS A 500 -12.34 14.86 -15.64
N ALA A 501 -12.63 15.54 -14.54
CA ALA A 501 -13.71 15.18 -13.63
C ALA A 501 -15.07 15.61 -14.24
N VAL A 502 -15.69 14.72 -15.01
CA VAL A 502 -17.01 14.98 -15.60
C VAL A 502 -18.06 14.26 -14.76
N ASN A 503 -18.84 15.02 -13.96
CA ASN A 503 -19.98 14.53 -13.17
C ASN A 503 -19.73 13.26 -12.33
N THR A 504 -18.49 13.07 -11.86
CA THR A 504 -18.08 11.89 -11.10
C THR A 504 -17.70 12.28 -9.67
N PRO A 505 -17.83 11.37 -8.69
CA PRO A 505 -17.29 11.56 -7.36
C PRO A 505 -15.79 11.89 -7.42
N GLN A 506 -15.30 12.61 -6.42
CA GLN A 506 -13.87 12.92 -6.32
C GLN A 506 -13.06 11.61 -6.18
N ARG A 507 -12.13 11.39 -7.12
CA ARG A 507 -11.32 10.17 -7.17
C ARG A 507 -10.18 10.26 -6.17
N GLN A 508 -9.96 9.19 -5.41
CA GLN A 508 -9.03 9.19 -4.28
C GLN A 508 -7.54 9.30 -4.67
N TRP A 509 -7.16 8.97 -5.93
CA TRP A 509 -5.79 9.08 -6.42
C TRP A 509 -5.51 10.37 -7.18
N ASP A 510 -6.51 11.25 -7.28
CA ASP A 510 -6.37 12.55 -7.91
C ASP A 510 -6.19 13.67 -6.85
N TYR A 511 -6.01 14.90 -7.30
CA TYR A 511 -6.05 16.08 -6.45
C TYR A 511 -7.36 16.13 -5.65
N PRO A 512 -7.34 16.46 -4.35
CA PRO A 512 -6.20 17.01 -3.57
C PRO A 512 -5.44 15.97 -2.75
N PHE A 513 -5.60 14.68 -3.02
CA PHE A 513 -5.11 13.63 -2.13
C PHE A 513 -3.63 13.31 -2.36
N GLY A 514 -2.93 13.04 -1.24
CA GLY A 514 -1.53 12.63 -1.20
C GLY A 514 -1.36 11.23 -0.62
N TRP A 515 -0.41 10.48 -1.21
CA TRP A 515 -0.18 9.07 -0.94
C TRP A 515 1.31 8.79 -0.71
N ALA A 516 1.62 7.97 0.28
CA ALA A 516 3.00 7.64 0.64
C ALA A 516 3.84 7.08 -0.53
N PRO A 517 3.34 6.18 -1.41
CA PRO A 517 4.10 5.71 -2.57
C PRO A 517 4.64 6.84 -3.45
N HIS A 518 3.82 7.84 -3.78
CA HIS A 518 4.22 8.97 -4.60
C HIS A 518 5.32 9.81 -3.93
N GLN A 519 5.20 10.02 -2.60
CA GLN A 519 6.19 10.76 -1.84
C GLN A 519 7.54 10.03 -1.84
N ILE A 520 7.56 8.73 -1.49
CA ILE A 520 8.79 7.93 -1.40
C ILE A 520 9.51 7.90 -2.75
N LEU A 521 8.79 7.59 -3.84
CA LEU A 521 9.39 7.50 -5.16
C LEU A 521 9.94 8.86 -5.65
N LEU A 522 9.25 9.97 -5.34
CA LEU A 522 9.77 11.31 -5.62
C LEU A 522 11.08 11.57 -4.85
N TRP A 523 11.13 11.27 -3.54
CA TRP A 523 12.33 11.53 -2.73
C TRP A 523 13.55 10.76 -3.24
N GLU A 524 13.39 9.48 -3.55
CA GLU A 524 14.45 8.66 -4.13
C GLU A 524 14.93 9.21 -5.47
N GLY A 525 13.99 9.67 -6.31
CA GLY A 525 14.29 10.32 -7.57
C GLY A 525 15.10 11.61 -7.39
N LEU A 526 14.66 12.49 -6.48
CA LEU A 526 15.35 13.74 -6.16
C LEU A 526 16.80 13.49 -5.68
N ILE A 527 16.98 12.53 -4.76
CA ILE A 527 18.30 12.17 -4.25
C ILE A 527 19.19 11.62 -5.38
N LYS A 528 18.65 10.75 -6.22
CA LYS A 528 19.37 10.14 -7.35
C LYS A 528 19.91 11.17 -8.33
N TYR A 529 19.19 12.26 -8.56
CA TYR A 529 19.59 13.34 -9.48
C TYR A 529 20.24 14.55 -8.78
N ASN A 530 20.69 14.39 -7.51
CA ASN A 530 21.39 15.38 -6.71
C ASN A 530 20.58 16.63 -6.33
N PHE A 531 19.24 16.54 -6.27
CA PHE A 531 18.36 17.59 -5.74
C PHE A 531 18.12 17.40 -4.23
N ALA A 532 19.20 17.31 -3.44
CA ALA A 532 19.14 16.97 -2.03
C ALA A 532 18.29 17.96 -1.20
N ASP A 533 18.42 19.26 -1.44
CA ASP A 533 17.67 20.30 -0.70
C ASP A 533 16.15 20.17 -0.99
N LYS A 534 15.81 19.91 -2.27
CA LYS A 534 14.41 19.67 -2.65
C LYS A 534 13.86 18.38 -2.03
N ALA A 535 14.68 17.33 -1.91
CA ALA A 535 14.31 16.13 -1.19
C ALA A 535 14.05 16.41 0.29
N GLN A 536 14.90 17.19 0.97
CA GLN A 536 14.70 17.62 2.36
C GLN A 536 13.35 18.36 2.53
N GLU A 537 13.04 19.30 1.63
CA GLU A 537 11.77 20.03 1.63
C GLU A 537 10.58 19.07 1.49
N MET A 538 10.56 18.21 0.45
CA MET A 538 9.43 17.31 0.18
C MET A 538 9.22 16.30 1.32
N VAL A 539 10.28 15.77 1.88
CA VAL A 539 10.23 14.88 3.04
C VAL A 539 9.66 15.64 4.25
N TYR A 540 10.17 16.84 4.53
CA TYR A 540 9.72 17.61 5.68
C TYR A 540 8.21 17.91 5.61
N ARG A 541 7.70 18.31 4.44
CA ARG A 541 6.27 18.59 4.22
C ARG A 541 5.39 17.38 4.59
N TRP A 542 5.75 16.20 4.11
CA TRP A 542 5.00 14.98 4.36
C TRP A 542 5.08 14.53 5.82
N LEU A 543 6.27 14.52 6.42
CA LEU A 543 6.45 14.13 7.81
C LEU A 543 5.80 15.12 8.77
N TRP A 544 5.80 16.42 8.43
CA TRP A 544 5.10 17.44 9.21
C TRP A 544 3.59 17.16 9.26
N LEU A 545 2.98 16.84 8.14
CA LEU A 545 1.56 16.51 8.08
C LEU A 545 1.22 15.27 8.91
N ILE A 546 2.00 14.21 8.80
CA ILE A 546 1.82 12.99 9.62
C ILE A 546 1.98 13.31 11.10
N THR A 547 3.05 14.04 11.48
CA THR A 547 3.34 14.36 12.88
C THR A 547 2.24 15.24 13.48
N ARG A 548 1.81 16.28 12.75
CA ARG A 548 0.72 17.16 13.17
C ARG A 548 -0.58 16.37 13.35
N ASN A 549 -0.91 15.50 12.39
CA ASN A 549 -2.12 14.69 12.49
C ASN A 549 -2.09 13.76 13.70
N ALA A 550 -0.96 13.10 13.96
CA ALA A 550 -0.81 12.23 15.11
C ALA A 550 -0.91 13.00 16.45
N VAL A 551 -0.37 14.22 16.51
CA VAL A 551 -0.49 15.12 17.67
C VAL A 551 -1.93 15.56 17.90
N ASP A 552 -2.62 15.95 16.84
CA ASP A 552 -3.98 16.50 16.89
C ASP A 552 -5.06 15.41 17.11
N TYR A 553 -4.81 14.17 16.67
CA TYR A 553 -5.81 13.11 16.55
C TYR A 553 -5.34 11.78 17.11
N ASN A 554 -5.04 11.73 18.39
CA ASN A 554 -4.81 10.53 19.20
C ASN A 554 -3.80 9.54 18.57
N GLY A 555 -2.71 10.03 17.97
CA GLY A 555 -1.68 9.19 17.35
C GLY A 555 -2.07 8.57 16.00
N THR A 556 -3.17 9.01 15.39
CA THR A 556 -3.67 8.43 14.12
C THR A 556 -2.71 8.67 12.96
N ILE A 557 -2.32 7.59 12.27
CA ILE A 557 -1.54 7.57 11.03
C ILE A 557 -2.40 6.93 9.94
N PRO A 558 -3.10 7.74 9.11
CA PRO A 558 -4.07 7.26 8.14
C PRO A 558 -3.42 6.73 6.86
N GLU A 559 -4.24 6.17 5.98
CA GLU A 559 -3.84 5.66 4.66
C GLU A 559 -3.36 6.76 3.71
N LYS A 560 -4.07 7.90 3.71
CA LYS A 560 -3.89 9.04 2.81
C LYS A 560 -4.31 10.35 3.49
N PHE A 561 -4.01 11.46 2.86
CA PHE A 561 -4.37 12.79 3.36
C PHE A 561 -4.97 13.66 2.25
N ASP A 562 -5.90 14.52 2.61
CA ASP A 562 -6.24 15.70 1.82
C ASP A 562 -5.16 16.77 2.07
N LEU A 563 -4.38 17.07 1.04
CA LEU A 563 -3.25 18.00 1.14
C LEU A 563 -3.66 19.47 0.98
N GLU A 564 -4.85 19.75 0.42
CA GLU A 564 -5.36 21.12 0.31
C GLU A 564 -5.74 21.67 1.68
N ILE A 565 -6.37 20.87 2.52
CA ILE A 565 -6.79 21.24 3.87
C ILE A 565 -5.87 20.66 4.95
N SER A 566 -4.83 19.90 4.57
CA SER A 566 -3.88 19.25 5.48
C SER A 566 -4.57 18.39 6.55
N SER A 567 -5.42 17.46 6.15
CA SER A 567 -6.28 16.64 7.02
C SER A 567 -6.34 15.18 6.60
N HIS A 568 -6.52 14.29 7.58
CA HIS A 568 -6.87 12.90 7.35
C HIS A 568 -8.38 12.69 7.06
N LYS A 569 -9.21 13.70 7.27
CA LYS A 569 -10.64 13.66 6.96
C LYS A 569 -10.79 13.79 5.45
N VAL A 570 -10.83 12.63 4.78
CA VAL A 570 -10.89 12.51 3.32
C VAL A 570 -12.34 12.30 2.88
N PHE A 571 -12.81 13.20 2.03
CA PHE A 571 -14.11 13.11 1.37
C PHE A 571 -13.89 12.73 -0.10
N ALA A 572 -13.78 11.43 -0.35
CA ALA A 572 -13.58 10.85 -1.67
C ALA A 572 -14.55 9.67 -1.83
N GLU A 573 -14.49 9.04 -2.99
CA GLU A 573 -15.18 7.80 -3.32
C GLU A 573 -14.99 6.71 -2.24
N TYR A 574 -13.76 6.62 -1.71
CA TYR A 574 -13.43 5.83 -0.52
C TYR A 574 -12.84 6.76 0.56
N GLY A 575 -13.37 6.71 1.78
CA GLY A 575 -12.81 7.39 2.94
C GLY A 575 -11.45 6.79 3.37
N ASN A 576 -10.93 7.22 4.51
CA ASN A 576 -9.76 6.57 5.12
C ASN A 576 -10.16 5.24 5.74
N VAL A 577 -10.00 4.17 4.99
CA VAL A 577 -10.27 2.80 5.44
C VAL A 577 -9.21 2.41 6.48
N GLY A 578 -9.64 1.94 7.66
CA GLY A 578 -8.71 1.47 8.69
C GLY A 578 -8.30 2.51 9.73
N THR A 579 -8.89 3.69 9.76
CA THR A 579 -8.61 4.73 10.76
C THR A 579 -9.65 4.88 11.88
N GLU A 580 -10.71 4.08 11.86
CA GLU A 580 -11.67 4.00 12.96
C GLU A 580 -11.14 3.05 14.03
N PHE A 581 -10.49 3.61 15.04
CA PHE A 581 -9.96 2.88 16.20
C PHE A 581 -10.79 3.20 17.43
N ASP A 582 -11.17 2.17 18.17
CA ASP A 582 -12.05 2.33 19.34
C ASP A 582 -11.35 2.89 20.58
N TYR A 583 -10.04 3.02 20.70
CA TYR A 583 -9.36 3.60 21.86
C TYR A 583 -7.92 4.02 21.57
N ILE A 584 -7.14 3.17 20.95
CA ILE A 584 -5.72 3.40 20.73
C ILE A 584 -5.45 3.28 19.25
N ALA A 585 -4.64 4.18 18.70
CA ALA A 585 -3.94 3.86 17.45
C ALA A 585 -2.96 2.71 17.74
N LYS A 586 -3.40 1.48 17.54
CA LYS A 586 -2.56 0.27 17.74
C LYS A 586 -1.59 0.09 16.61
N GLU A 587 -1.97 0.56 15.43
CA GLU A 587 -1.19 0.51 14.21
C GLU A 587 -1.39 1.78 13.37
N GLY A 588 -0.37 2.19 12.64
CA GLY A 588 -0.52 3.15 11.55
C GLY A 588 -0.66 2.43 10.22
N PHE A 589 -1.03 3.14 9.16
CA PHE A 589 -1.10 2.53 7.84
C PHE A 589 0.31 2.19 7.31
N GLY A 590 0.52 0.97 6.84
CA GLY A 590 1.84 0.36 6.59
C GLY A 590 2.79 1.18 5.73
N TRP A 591 2.36 1.66 4.54
CA TRP A 591 3.23 2.49 3.71
C TRP A 591 3.44 3.90 4.26
N VAL A 592 2.51 4.43 5.07
CA VAL A 592 2.72 5.73 5.76
C VAL A 592 3.72 5.56 6.89
N ASN A 593 3.63 4.45 7.65
CA ASN A 593 4.65 4.07 8.64
C ASN A 593 6.04 3.99 7.97
N ALA A 594 6.13 3.29 6.83
CA ALA A 594 7.38 3.17 6.07
C ALA A 594 7.91 4.53 5.60
N SER A 595 7.04 5.39 5.05
CA SER A 595 7.41 6.73 4.60
C SER A 595 7.93 7.60 5.74
N TYR A 596 7.36 7.46 6.94
CA TYR A 596 7.81 8.20 8.12
C TYR A 596 9.23 7.81 8.52
N GLN A 597 9.47 6.50 8.67
CA GLN A 597 10.79 5.98 9.03
C GLN A 597 11.84 6.30 7.96
N TYR A 598 11.48 6.18 6.68
CA TYR A 598 12.38 6.50 5.57
C TYR A 598 12.68 8.00 5.50
N GLY A 599 11.67 8.84 5.63
CA GLY A 599 11.85 10.28 5.64
C GLY A 599 12.75 10.75 6.78
N LEU A 600 12.66 10.17 7.98
CA LEU A 600 13.56 10.48 9.10
C LEU A 600 15.03 10.16 8.80
N GLN A 601 15.33 9.17 7.94
CA GLN A 601 16.71 8.92 7.52
C GLN A 601 17.23 9.98 6.52
N ILE A 602 16.34 10.59 5.74
CA ILE A 602 16.69 11.62 4.77
C ILE A 602 16.86 12.99 5.45
N LEU A 603 16.00 13.33 6.42
CA LEU A 603 16.04 14.63 7.08
C LEU A 603 17.32 14.82 7.90
N ASN A 604 17.91 16.02 7.79
CA ASN A 604 19.00 16.43 8.66
C ASN A 604 18.50 16.76 10.08
N GLU A 605 19.38 16.85 11.05
CA GLU A 605 19.03 17.04 12.47
C GLU A 605 18.34 18.39 12.74
N GLU A 606 18.70 19.44 12.02
CA GLU A 606 18.05 20.76 12.17
C GLU A 606 16.56 20.68 11.80
N LEU A 607 16.24 20.03 10.69
CA LEU A 607 14.85 19.84 10.25
C LEU A 607 14.09 18.89 11.17
N LYS A 608 14.71 17.87 11.74
CA LYS A 608 14.06 17.00 12.75
C LYS A 608 13.69 17.79 14.01
N ILE A 609 14.54 18.71 14.46
CA ILE A 609 14.24 19.59 15.61
C ILE A 609 13.05 20.52 15.28
N LYS A 610 13.01 21.08 14.07
CA LYS A 610 11.90 21.93 13.62
C LYS A 610 10.59 21.12 13.47
N LEU A 611 10.70 19.89 12.96
CA LEU A 611 9.57 18.96 12.85
C LEU A 611 8.96 18.64 14.22
N ALA A 612 9.79 18.36 15.21
CA ALA A 612 9.34 18.10 16.58
C ALA A 612 8.59 19.28 17.23
N LYS A 613 8.87 20.49 16.76
CA LYS A 613 8.17 21.72 17.16
C LYS A 613 6.98 22.07 16.27
N LEU A 614 6.66 21.21 15.30
CA LEU A 614 5.59 21.42 14.30
C LEU A 614 5.70 22.76 13.55
N ILE A 615 6.93 23.23 13.29
CA ILE A 615 7.11 24.45 12.47
C ILE A 615 6.54 24.20 11.09
N SER A 616 5.64 25.07 10.63
CA SER A 616 4.99 24.91 9.33
C SER A 616 6.01 24.91 8.19
N PRO A 617 5.93 23.97 7.24
CA PRO A 617 6.82 23.94 6.07
C PRO A 617 6.75 25.23 5.25
N ASP A 618 5.59 25.88 5.15
CA ASP A 618 5.42 27.15 4.40
C ASP A 618 6.11 28.35 5.05
N THR A 619 6.64 28.19 6.27
CA THR A 619 7.50 29.19 6.91
C THR A 619 8.99 28.88 6.77
N LEU A 620 9.34 27.69 6.27
CA LEU A 620 10.72 27.23 6.15
C LEU A 620 11.23 27.24 4.69
N PHE A 621 10.32 27.00 3.76
CA PHE A 621 10.57 26.83 2.32
C PHE A 621 9.65 27.74 1.51
#